data_31a70b74b76a777abbe9bb9ce356decb
#
_entry.id   31a70b74b76a777abbe9bb9ce356decb
#
_cell.length_a   1.000
_cell.length_b   1.000
_cell.length_c   1.000
_cell.angle_alpha   90.00
_cell.angle_beta   90.00
_cell.angle_gamma   90.00
#
_symmetry.space_group_name_H-M   'P 1'
#
loop_
_entity.id
_entity.type
_entity.pdbx_description
1 polymer ?
#
loop_
_entity_poly.entity_id
_entity_poly.type
_entity_poly.pdbx_seq_one_letter_code
_entity_poly.pdbx_strand_id
1 'polypeptide(L)'
;MMSCGMREIIHYLVKHHLVDVVVTTCGGIEEDFIKCMSKFYIGKFDLDGRDLRLKGLNRTGNLIVPNDDYCDFEDWIMPILDYMLEKQKKEVGLGWTLHCRARSGRLRR
;
A
#
# COMPACT_ATOMS: atom_id res chain seq x y z
N MET A 1 2.79 -7.61 -4.54
CA MET A 1 1.87 -7.81 -5.68
C MET A 1 1.81 -6.58 -6.57
N MET A 2 1.43 -5.42 -6.07
CA MET A 2 1.43 -4.16 -6.85
C MET A 2 2.82 -3.79 -7.38
N SER A 3 3.85 -3.93 -6.56
CA SER A 3 5.25 -3.67 -6.90
C SER A 3 5.82 -4.53 -8.04
N CYS A 4 5.19 -5.63 -8.38
CA CYS A 4 5.60 -6.49 -9.50
C CYS A 4 4.83 -6.24 -10.81
N GLY A 5 4.19 -5.07 -10.95
CA GLY A 5 3.58 -4.65 -12.22
C GLY A 5 2.06 -4.87 -12.31
N MET A 6 1.39 -5.19 -11.20
CA MET A 6 -0.07 -5.39 -11.20
C MET A 6 -0.87 -4.09 -11.11
N ARG A 7 -0.22 -2.93 -10.93
CA ARG A 7 -0.88 -1.62 -10.77
C ARG A 7 -1.89 -1.34 -11.87
N GLU A 8 -1.46 -1.42 -13.11
CA GLU A 8 -2.31 -1.08 -14.26
C GLU A 8 -3.48 -2.05 -14.42
N ILE A 9 -3.27 -3.32 -14.09
CA ILE A 9 -4.33 -4.33 -14.12
C ILE A 9 -5.39 -4.03 -13.05
N ILE A 10 -4.97 -3.76 -11.82
CA ILE A 10 -5.90 -3.42 -10.73
C ILE A 10 -6.62 -2.11 -11.04
N HIS A 11 -5.89 -1.10 -11.53
CA HIS A 11 -6.48 0.16 -11.96
C HIS A 11 -7.57 -0.06 -13.03
N TYR A 12 -7.27 -0.87 -14.05
CA TYR A 12 -8.24 -1.21 -15.10
C TYR A 12 -9.49 -1.88 -14.53
N LEU A 13 -9.33 -2.90 -13.69
CA LEU A 13 -10.45 -3.62 -13.08
C LEU A 13 -11.35 -2.70 -12.26
N VAL A 14 -10.77 -1.82 -11.45
CA VAL A 14 -11.53 -0.87 -10.62
C VAL A 14 -12.20 0.19 -11.48
N LYS A 15 -11.48 0.74 -12.45
CA LYS A 15 -11.99 1.79 -13.34
C LYS A 15 -13.21 1.33 -14.14
N HIS A 16 -13.20 0.08 -14.59
CA HIS A 16 -14.28 -0.49 -15.41
C HIS A 16 -15.33 -1.24 -14.59
N HIS A 17 -15.31 -1.08 -13.25
CA HIS A 17 -16.28 -1.72 -12.33
C HIS A 17 -16.35 -3.24 -12.49
N LEU A 18 -15.22 -3.88 -12.83
CA LEU A 18 -15.11 -5.34 -12.96
C LEU A 18 -14.88 -6.02 -11.61
N VAL A 19 -14.57 -5.25 -10.56
CA VAL A 19 -14.45 -5.68 -9.17
C VAL A 19 -15.18 -4.69 -8.26
N ASP A 20 -15.88 -5.21 -7.26
CA ASP A 20 -16.60 -4.41 -6.28
C ASP A 20 -15.76 -4.13 -5.04
N VAL A 21 -14.87 -5.05 -4.68
CA VAL A 21 -14.03 -4.96 -3.48
C VAL A 21 -12.65 -5.52 -3.77
N VAL A 22 -11.64 -4.84 -3.26
CA VAL A 22 -10.25 -5.33 -3.24
C VAL A 22 -9.82 -5.50 -1.78
N VAL A 23 -9.43 -6.72 -1.42
CA VAL A 23 -8.89 -7.05 -0.09
C VAL A 23 -7.41 -7.39 -0.25
N THR A 24 -6.56 -6.66 0.44
CA THR A 24 -5.10 -6.85 0.37
C THR A 24 -4.46 -6.52 1.71
N THR A 25 -3.21 -6.93 1.88
CA THR A 25 -2.39 -6.49 3.02
C THR A 25 -1.90 -5.07 2.79
N CYS A 26 -1.48 -4.39 3.87
CA CYS A 26 -0.84 -3.08 3.78
C CYS A 26 0.36 -3.11 2.83
N GLY A 27 1.22 -4.14 2.96
CA GLY A 27 2.38 -4.33 2.09
C GLY A 27 2.05 -4.41 0.60
N GLY A 28 0.84 -4.88 0.24
CA GLY A 28 0.39 -4.90 -1.15
C GLY A 28 0.20 -3.52 -1.77
N ILE A 29 0.02 -2.48 -0.93
CA ILE A 29 -0.19 -1.08 -1.35
C ILE A 29 1.07 -0.26 -1.10
N GLU A 30 1.67 -0.36 0.09
CA GLU A 30 2.83 0.44 0.47
C GLU A 30 4.01 0.22 -0.46
N GLU A 31 4.30 -1.03 -0.85
CA GLU A 31 5.39 -1.35 -1.77
C GLU A 31 5.25 -0.62 -3.12
N ASP A 32 4.04 -0.39 -3.57
CA ASP A 32 3.79 0.32 -4.82
C ASP A 32 4.09 1.83 -4.67
N PHE A 33 3.73 2.42 -3.54
CA PHE A 33 4.08 3.81 -3.24
C PHE A 33 5.59 3.99 -3.07
N ILE A 34 6.24 3.11 -2.29
CA ILE A 34 7.69 3.14 -2.10
C ILE A 34 8.40 3.03 -3.45
N LYS A 35 7.93 2.15 -4.34
CA LYS A 35 8.49 2.00 -5.68
C LYS A 35 8.30 3.24 -6.58
N CYS A 36 7.34 4.10 -6.29
CA CYS A 36 7.20 5.40 -6.96
C CYS A 36 8.22 6.43 -6.46
N MET A 37 8.70 6.28 -5.22
CA MET A 37 9.64 7.20 -4.58
C MET A 37 11.09 6.77 -4.80
N SER A 38 11.35 5.46 -4.85
CA SER A 38 12.69 4.89 -4.94
C SER A 38 12.76 3.64 -5.80
N LYS A 39 13.98 3.11 -5.95
CA LYS A 39 14.25 1.97 -6.85
C LYS A 39 14.35 0.68 -6.05
N PHE A 40 13.60 -0.32 -6.45
CA PHE A 40 13.77 -1.68 -5.97
C PHE A 40 14.81 -2.42 -6.81
N TYR A 41 15.55 -3.31 -6.16
CA TYR A 41 16.56 -4.14 -6.82
C TYR A 41 16.04 -5.56 -6.95
N ILE A 42 16.39 -6.21 -8.06
CA ILE A 42 16.06 -7.62 -8.26
C ILE A 42 17.17 -8.45 -7.62
N GLY A 43 16.79 -9.29 -6.67
CA GLY A 43 17.66 -10.24 -6.01
C GLY A 43 17.22 -11.69 -6.27
N LYS A 44 17.64 -12.58 -5.38
CA LYS A 44 17.27 -14.00 -5.37
C LYS A 44 16.37 -14.30 -4.18
N PHE A 45 15.56 -15.36 -4.30
CA PHE A 45 14.68 -15.81 -3.21
C PHE A 45 15.44 -16.46 -2.05
N ASP A 46 16.63 -16.97 -2.30
CA ASP A 46 17.47 -17.71 -1.36
C ASP A 46 18.45 -16.82 -0.57
N LEU A 47 18.40 -15.52 -0.76
CA LEU A 47 19.24 -14.59 -0.01
C LEU A 47 18.91 -14.62 1.49
N ASP A 48 19.96 -14.67 2.34
CA ASP A 48 19.79 -14.62 3.78
C ASP A 48 19.27 -13.23 4.23
N GLY A 49 18.10 -13.24 4.86
CA GLY A 49 17.47 -12.02 5.34
C GLY A 49 18.23 -11.35 6.50
N ARG A 50 19.01 -12.12 7.27
CA ARG A 50 19.85 -11.58 8.34
C ARG A 50 20.98 -10.75 7.77
N ASP A 51 21.66 -11.27 6.76
CA ASP A 51 22.77 -10.58 6.10
C ASP A 51 22.30 -9.32 5.38
N LEU A 52 21.13 -9.37 4.76
CA LEU A 52 20.51 -8.21 4.13
C LEU A 52 20.17 -7.14 5.16
N ARG A 53 19.57 -7.53 6.29
CA ARG A 53 19.23 -6.58 7.37
C ARG A 53 20.44 -5.88 7.94
N LEU A 54 21.56 -6.56 8.11
CA LEU A 54 22.82 -5.94 8.55
C LEU A 54 23.34 -4.88 7.56
N LYS A 55 22.95 -4.98 6.31
CA LYS A 55 23.30 -4.03 5.24
C LYS A 55 22.21 -2.96 5.02
N GLY A 56 21.21 -2.88 5.89
CA GLY A 56 20.08 -1.95 5.74
C GLY A 56 19.17 -2.27 4.56
N LEU A 57 19.08 -3.56 4.18
CA LEU A 57 18.27 -4.02 3.07
C LEU A 57 17.16 -4.96 3.55
N ASN A 58 15.99 -4.85 2.95
CA ASN A 58 14.87 -5.73 3.21
C ASN A 58 14.55 -6.55 1.95
N ARG A 59 14.08 -7.78 2.16
CA ARG A 59 13.71 -8.68 1.04
C ARG A 59 12.22 -8.95 1.05
N THR A 60 11.57 -8.66 -0.07
CA THR A 60 10.18 -9.00 -0.33
C THR A 60 10.12 -9.93 -1.54
N GLY A 61 10.02 -11.24 -1.29
CA GLY A 61 10.18 -12.23 -2.36
C GLY A 61 11.59 -12.21 -2.93
N ASN A 62 11.73 -11.86 -4.21
CA ASN A 62 13.00 -11.64 -4.90
C ASN A 62 13.32 -10.15 -5.10
N LEU A 63 12.54 -9.25 -4.52
CA LEU A 63 12.81 -7.82 -4.54
C LEU A 63 13.56 -7.41 -3.29
N ILE A 64 14.53 -6.54 -3.45
CA ILE A 64 15.33 -5.95 -2.37
C ILE A 64 15.01 -4.47 -2.30
N VAL A 65 14.65 -4.03 -1.11
CA VAL A 65 14.23 -2.66 -0.81
C VAL A 65 15.16 -2.10 0.27
N PRO A 66 15.85 -0.98 0.03
CA PRO A 66 16.60 -0.28 1.06
C PRO A 66 15.71 0.10 2.24
N ASN A 67 16.27 0.05 3.45
CA ASN A 67 15.52 0.42 4.65
C ASN A 67 15.14 1.90 4.66
N ASP A 68 15.99 2.75 4.11
CA ASP A 68 15.75 4.19 4.04
C ASP A 68 14.50 4.52 3.22
N ASP A 69 14.19 3.71 2.20
CA ASP A 69 12.99 3.88 1.37
C ASP A 69 11.70 3.71 2.18
N TYR A 70 11.71 2.86 3.22
CA TYR A 70 10.59 2.74 4.17
C TYR A 70 10.49 3.96 5.07
N CYS A 71 11.61 4.53 5.49
CA CYS A 71 11.62 5.74 6.31
C CYS A 71 11.06 6.94 5.51
N ASP A 72 11.50 7.11 4.28
CA ASP A 72 11.01 8.15 3.39
C ASP A 72 9.50 8.02 3.13
N PHE A 73 9.03 6.78 2.96
CA PHE A 73 7.61 6.51 2.82
C PHE A 73 6.84 6.83 4.11
N GLU A 74 7.37 6.47 5.27
CA GLU A 74 6.76 6.79 6.58
C GLU A 74 6.62 8.29 6.75
N ASP A 75 7.67 9.05 6.50
CA ASP A 75 7.67 10.52 6.59
C ASP A 75 6.63 11.16 5.67
N TRP A 76 6.40 10.57 4.50
CA TRP A 76 5.41 11.06 3.54
C TRP A 76 3.98 10.68 3.94
N ILE A 77 3.74 9.45 4.38
CA ILE A 77 2.38 8.94 4.62
C ILE A 77 1.82 9.35 5.98
N MET A 78 2.67 9.49 7.02
CA MET A 78 2.20 9.77 8.36
C MET A 78 1.38 11.05 8.49
N PRO A 79 1.77 12.21 7.89
CA PRO A 79 0.94 13.41 7.94
C PRO A 79 -0.44 13.23 7.31
N ILE A 80 -0.55 12.38 6.27
CA ILE A 80 -1.82 12.09 5.61
C ILE A 80 -2.71 11.26 6.53
N LEU A 81 -2.15 10.24 7.18
CA LEU A 81 -2.88 9.38 8.12
C LEU A 81 -3.33 10.16 9.36
N ASP A 82 -2.50 11.04 9.90
CA ASP A 82 -2.84 11.90 11.03
C ASP A 82 -3.99 12.84 10.67
N TYR A 83 -3.94 13.46 9.51
CA TYR A 83 -5.04 14.28 9.01
C TYR A 83 -6.35 13.47 8.87
N MET A 84 -6.26 12.26 8.31
CA MET A 84 -7.41 11.37 8.17
C MET A 84 -7.98 10.96 9.54
N LEU A 85 -7.10 10.67 10.50
CA LEU A 85 -7.49 10.31 11.88
C LEU A 85 -8.18 11.47 12.59
N GLU A 86 -7.64 12.69 12.46
CA GLU A 86 -8.27 13.87 13.04
C GLU A 86 -9.65 14.15 12.44
N LYS A 87 -9.77 14.02 11.13
CA LYS A 87 -11.04 14.16 10.43
C LYS A 87 -12.04 13.10 10.88
N GLN A 88 -11.60 11.85 11.01
CA GLN A 88 -12.43 10.75 11.51
C GLN A 88 -12.93 11.01 12.94
N LYS A 89 -12.07 11.53 13.83
CA LYS A 89 -12.46 11.88 15.21
C LYS A 89 -13.49 13.02 15.25
N LYS A 90 -13.38 13.99 14.36
CA LYS A 90 -14.32 15.13 14.28
C LYS A 90 -15.68 14.74 13.70
N GLU A 91 -15.73 13.78 12.80
CA GLU A 91 -16.96 13.31 12.16
C GLU A 91 -17.72 12.25 12.99
N VAL A 92 -17.59 12.29 14.32
CA VAL A 92 -18.39 11.54 15.30
C VAL A 92 -18.41 10.03 15.02
N GLY A 93 -17.27 9.37 15.18
CA GLY A 93 -17.23 7.91 15.26
C GLY A 93 -17.69 7.15 14.02
N LEU A 94 -18.02 7.85 12.95
CA LEU A 94 -18.42 7.29 11.68
C LEU A 94 -17.20 7.05 10.79
N GLY A 95 -16.34 6.14 11.26
CA GLY A 95 -15.16 5.76 10.54
C GLY A 95 -15.43 5.18 9.15
N TRP A 96 -14.41 4.69 8.51
CA TRP A 96 -14.39 4.04 7.18
C TRP A 96 -15.59 3.15 6.86
N THR A 97 -16.18 2.52 7.86
CA THR A 97 -17.37 1.67 7.74
C THR A 97 -18.57 2.41 7.13
N LEU A 98 -18.75 3.67 7.44
CA LEU A 98 -19.87 4.44 6.90
C LEU A 98 -19.58 4.99 5.50
N HIS A 99 -18.35 5.34 5.22
CA HIS A 99 -17.96 5.78 3.88
C HIS A 99 -18.10 4.64 2.86
N CYS A 100 -17.73 3.42 3.25
CA CYS A 100 -18.00 2.23 2.45
C CYS A 100 -19.50 1.93 2.33
N ARG A 101 -20.27 2.11 3.41
CA ARG A 101 -21.72 1.86 3.41
C ARG A 101 -22.50 2.86 2.57
N ALA A 102 -22.09 4.13 2.58
CA ALA A 102 -22.71 5.16 1.74
C ALA A 102 -22.47 4.93 0.24
N ARG A 103 -21.33 4.36 -0.15
CA ARG A 103 -21.07 3.95 -1.53
C ARG A 103 -21.85 2.71 -1.93
N SER A 104 -21.97 1.70 -1.06
CA SER A 104 -22.72 0.48 -1.35
C SER A 104 -24.22 0.75 -1.49
N GLY A 105 -24.76 1.75 -0.81
CA GLY A 105 -26.15 2.17 -0.95
C GLY A 105 -26.51 2.81 -2.30
N ARG A 106 -25.51 3.27 -3.07
CA ARG A 106 -25.72 3.80 -4.44
C ARG A 106 -25.62 2.75 -5.55
N LEU A 107 -25.15 1.56 -5.23
CA LEU A 107 -25.04 0.47 -6.20
C LEU A 107 -26.30 -0.39 -6.31
N ARG A 108 -27.38 -0.02 -5.59
CA ARG A 108 -28.68 -0.70 -5.67
C ARG A 108 -29.75 0.20 -6.30
N ARG A 109 -29.48 0.70 -7.50
CA ARG A 109 -30.54 1.17 -8.40
C ARG A 109 -30.20 0.84 -9.82
#